data_ac40c3553b3a99e7abf21a1b0453af3f
#
_entry.id   ac40c3553b3a99e7abf21a1b0453af3f
#
_cell.length_a   1.000
_cell.length_b   1.000
_cell.length_c   1.000
_cell.angle_alpha   90.00
_cell.angle_beta   90.00
_cell.angle_gamma   90.00
#
_symmetry.space_group_name_H-M   'P 1'
#
loop_
_entity.id
_entity.type
_entity.pdbx_description
1 polymer ?
#
loop_
_entity_poly.entity_id
_entity_poly.type
_entity_poly.pdbx_seq_one_letter_code
_entity_poly.pdbx_strand_id
1 'polypeptide(L)'
;GVGASLTISLIKEQKLWGLIACHHQTPMYVSYELRKACEFLGRMVFSEIASREETEDFAYRRQLAYMQSTLVEYMSQEENFVDGLLEHKPNLLDLANAQGAAICCGNTCKTIGKTPAVEDLNFLVQWLKNNVQEEVFYTDSLTQIYPDAERFKHVASGLLAIPISKRNYVLWFRPE
;
A
#
# COMPACT_ATOMS: atom_id res chain seq x y z
N GLY A 1 10.88 30.46 -21.44
CA GLY A 1 12.14 29.75 -21.35
C GLY A 1 12.90 30.08 -20.07
N VAL A 2 13.79 29.22 -19.61
CA VAL A 2 14.60 29.39 -18.41
C VAL A 2 15.93 30.07 -18.81
N GLY A 3 16.27 31.22 -18.19
CA GLY A 3 17.49 31.97 -18.47
C GLY A 3 18.71 31.43 -17.71
N ALA A 4 18.51 30.90 -16.50
CA ALA A 4 19.53 30.23 -15.71
C ALA A 4 18.92 29.12 -14.85
N SER A 5 19.71 28.11 -14.52
CA SER A 5 19.30 27.00 -13.65
C SER A 5 20.42 26.61 -12.69
N LEU A 6 20.07 26.36 -11.45
CA LEU A 6 20.93 25.77 -10.43
C LEU A 6 20.27 24.52 -9.90
N THR A 7 20.98 23.40 -9.92
CA THR A 7 20.49 22.13 -9.41
C THR A 7 21.37 21.65 -8.25
N ILE A 8 20.74 21.26 -7.15
CA ILE A 8 21.38 20.72 -5.96
C ILE A 8 20.99 19.25 -5.86
N SER A 9 21.98 18.36 -5.86
CA SER A 9 21.74 16.92 -5.73
C SER A 9 21.54 16.54 -4.26
N LEU A 10 20.51 15.77 -3.99
CA LEU A 10 20.22 15.15 -2.70
C LEU A 10 20.68 13.69 -2.76
N ILE A 11 21.66 13.34 -1.94
CA ILE A 11 22.34 12.03 -2.00
C ILE A 11 22.01 11.22 -0.75
N LYS A 12 21.48 10.01 -0.92
CA LYS A 12 21.26 8.99 0.14
C LYS A 12 22.14 7.78 -0.15
N GLU A 13 22.95 7.36 0.81
CA GLU A 13 23.81 6.16 0.69
C GLU A 13 24.61 6.10 -0.62
N GLN A 14 25.20 7.23 -1.01
CA GLN A 14 25.97 7.43 -2.26
C GLN A 14 25.14 7.31 -3.56
N LYS A 15 23.80 7.27 -3.46
CA LYS A 15 22.90 7.27 -4.61
C LYS A 15 22.13 8.57 -4.71
N LEU A 16 21.82 8.98 -5.92
CA LEU A 16 20.98 10.16 -6.14
C LEU A 16 19.55 9.81 -5.71
N TRP A 17 19.09 10.47 -4.63
CA TRP A 17 17.72 10.34 -4.13
C TRP A 17 16.77 11.36 -4.78
N GLY A 18 17.27 12.58 -4.99
CA GLY A 18 16.45 13.63 -5.57
C GLY A 18 17.25 14.87 -5.95
N LEU A 19 16.56 15.88 -6.43
CA LEU A 19 17.13 17.14 -6.89
C LEU A 19 16.29 18.32 -6.39
N ILE A 20 16.97 19.41 -5.98
CA ILE A 20 16.34 20.70 -5.83
C ILE A 20 16.72 21.51 -7.06
N ALA A 21 15.76 21.83 -7.91
CA ALA A 21 15.96 22.62 -9.13
C ALA A 21 15.45 24.05 -8.92
N CYS A 22 16.35 25.02 -9.06
CA CYS A 22 16.06 26.45 -8.99
C CYS A 22 16.22 27.06 -10.39
N HIS A 23 15.22 27.82 -10.83
CA HIS A 23 15.21 28.45 -12.15
C HIS A 23 15.09 29.96 -12.05
N HIS A 24 15.72 30.66 -12.97
CA HIS A 24 15.63 32.11 -13.11
C HIS A 24 15.25 32.49 -14.54
N GLN A 25 14.43 33.52 -14.72
CA GLN A 25 13.91 33.90 -16.05
C GLN A 25 14.96 34.57 -16.93
N THR A 26 15.93 35.25 -16.33
CA THR A 26 17.04 35.90 -17.04
C THR A 26 18.35 35.19 -16.73
N PRO A 27 19.39 35.33 -17.58
CA PRO A 27 20.73 34.84 -17.28
C PRO A 27 21.22 35.40 -15.94
N MET A 28 21.63 34.50 -15.03
CA MET A 28 22.08 34.82 -13.69
C MET A 28 23.30 33.99 -13.35
N TYR A 29 24.38 34.66 -12.93
CA TYR A 29 25.58 34.00 -12.43
C TYR A 29 25.46 33.78 -10.92
N VAL A 30 25.67 32.54 -10.47
CA VAL A 30 25.71 32.14 -9.05
C VAL A 30 27.18 31.96 -8.66
N SER A 31 27.69 32.75 -7.70
CA SER A 31 29.06 32.67 -7.23
C SER A 31 29.38 31.27 -6.64
N TYR A 32 30.67 30.93 -6.59
CA TYR A 32 31.13 29.68 -6.01
C TYR A 32 30.69 29.53 -4.54
N GLU A 33 30.84 30.61 -3.75
CA GLU A 33 30.45 30.59 -2.33
C GLU A 33 28.95 30.33 -2.15
N LEU A 34 28.11 30.98 -2.96
CA LEU A 34 26.66 30.77 -2.90
C LEU A 34 26.29 29.36 -3.32
N ARG A 35 26.96 28.80 -4.35
CA ARG A 35 26.74 27.39 -4.73
C ARG A 35 27.11 26.43 -3.59
N LYS A 36 28.23 26.69 -2.87
CA LYS A 36 28.62 25.88 -1.71
C LYS A 36 27.66 26.03 -0.54
N ALA A 37 27.13 27.23 -0.28
CA ALA A 37 26.07 27.42 0.70
C ALA A 37 24.78 26.64 0.33
N CYS A 38 24.38 26.68 -0.93
CA CYS A 38 23.23 25.91 -1.43
C CYS A 38 23.44 24.40 -1.29
N GLU A 39 24.65 23.90 -1.59
CA GLU A 39 25.00 22.48 -1.41
C GLU A 39 24.90 22.08 0.07
N PHE A 40 25.42 22.90 0.97
CA PHE A 40 25.34 22.64 2.42
C PHE A 40 23.90 22.66 2.91
N LEU A 41 23.09 23.64 2.54
CA LEU A 41 21.66 23.70 2.88
C LEU A 41 20.89 22.51 2.32
N GLY A 42 21.18 22.10 1.08
CA GLY A 42 20.58 20.93 0.47
C GLY A 42 20.86 19.64 1.27
N ARG A 43 22.08 19.48 1.78
CA ARG A 43 22.43 18.35 2.65
C ARG A 43 21.69 18.40 3.98
N MET A 44 21.55 19.57 4.60
CA MET A 44 20.80 19.72 5.85
C MET A 44 19.31 19.41 5.67
N VAL A 45 18.69 20.00 4.64
CA VAL A 45 17.27 19.73 4.33
C VAL A 45 17.05 18.25 4.06
N PHE A 46 17.94 17.65 3.30
CA PHE A 46 17.83 16.21 3.02
C PHE A 46 18.00 15.35 4.26
N SER A 47 18.94 15.67 5.15
CA SER A 47 19.11 14.95 6.42
C SER A 47 17.85 14.99 7.28
N GLU A 48 17.15 16.13 7.31
CA GLU A 48 15.87 16.27 8.03
C GLU A 48 14.75 15.43 7.37
N ILE A 49 14.66 15.45 6.02
CA ILE A 49 13.68 14.63 5.30
C ILE A 49 13.93 13.15 5.56
N ALA A 50 15.16 12.67 5.44
CA ALA A 50 15.52 11.28 5.66
C ALA A 50 15.20 10.82 7.10
N SER A 51 15.47 11.66 8.09
CA SER A 51 15.15 11.37 9.50
C SER A 51 13.64 11.25 9.73
N ARG A 52 12.83 12.09 9.07
CA ARG A 52 11.37 12.03 9.16
C ARG A 52 10.83 10.77 8.50
N GLU A 53 11.30 10.42 7.29
CA GLU A 53 10.94 9.17 6.61
C GLU A 53 11.21 7.96 7.50
N GLU A 54 12.41 7.86 8.09
CA GLU A 54 12.78 6.77 8.99
C GLU A 54 11.86 6.69 10.22
N THR A 55 11.51 7.84 10.78
CA THR A 55 10.61 7.91 11.95
C THR A 55 9.20 7.46 11.60
N GLU A 56 8.67 7.91 10.45
CA GLU A 56 7.35 7.50 9.93
C GLU A 56 7.31 6.00 9.62
N ASP A 57 8.33 5.48 8.94
CA ASP A 57 8.47 4.05 8.65
C ASP A 57 8.52 3.21 9.92
N PHE A 58 9.28 3.66 10.93
CA PHE A 58 9.35 2.97 12.23
C PHE A 58 8.00 2.97 12.95
N ALA A 59 7.30 4.10 12.96
CA ALA A 59 5.98 4.22 13.57
C ALA A 59 4.97 3.31 12.87
N TYR A 60 4.98 3.29 11.53
CA TYR A 60 4.13 2.42 10.73
C TYR A 60 4.38 0.94 10.99
N ARG A 61 5.65 0.50 10.97
CA ARG A 61 6.03 -0.89 11.28
C ARG A 61 5.60 -1.31 12.67
N ARG A 62 5.74 -0.43 13.66
CA ARG A 62 5.30 -0.69 15.03
C ARG A 62 3.77 -0.83 15.12
N GLN A 63 3.03 0.00 14.39
CA GLN A 63 1.57 -0.09 14.32
C GLN A 63 1.13 -1.42 13.68
N LEU A 64 1.77 -1.84 12.58
CA LEU A 64 1.50 -3.14 11.95
C LEU A 64 1.78 -4.30 12.91
N ALA A 65 2.91 -4.29 13.62
CA ALA A 65 3.25 -5.33 14.58
C ALA A 65 2.22 -5.40 15.73
N TYR A 66 1.75 -4.25 16.24
CA TYR A 66 0.69 -4.20 17.22
C TYR A 66 -0.61 -4.80 16.68
N MET A 67 -1.06 -4.38 15.50
CA MET A 67 -2.27 -4.94 14.87
C MET A 67 -2.16 -6.44 14.66
N GLN A 68 -1.00 -6.91 14.18
CA GLN A 68 -0.75 -8.34 13.98
C GLN A 68 -0.90 -9.11 15.29
N SER A 69 -0.26 -8.68 16.39
CA SER A 69 -0.35 -9.36 17.68
C SER A 69 -1.78 -9.38 18.22
N THR A 70 -2.51 -8.27 18.07
CA THR A 70 -3.90 -8.16 18.51
C THR A 70 -4.84 -9.08 17.70
N LEU A 71 -4.67 -9.14 16.39
CA LEU A 71 -5.44 -10.04 15.53
C LEU A 71 -5.19 -11.52 15.86
N VAL A 72 -3.93 -11.89 16.13
CA VAL A 72 -3.58 -13.25 16.60
C VAL A 72 -4.23 -13.58 17.93
N GLU A 73 -4.28 -12.63 18.86
CA GLU A 73 -4.98 -12.80 20.12
C GLU A 73 -6.48 -13.04 19.91
N TYR A 74 -7.16 -12.23 19.11
CA TYR A 74 -8.58 -12.41 18.78
C TYR A 74 -8.86 -13.76 18.11
N MET A 75 -8.00 -14.16 17.17
CA MET A 75 -8.11 -15.48 16.53
C MET A 75 -8.03 -16.64 17.54
N SER A 76 -7.28 -16.48 18.63
CA SER A 76 -7.13 -17.52 19.67
C SER A 76 -8.26 -17.55 20.68
N GLN A 77 -9.02 -16.47 20.82
CA GLN A 77 -10.14 -16.33 21.75
C GLN A 77 -11.46 -16.82 21.18
N GLU A 78 -11.60 -16.84 19.84
CA GLU A 78 -12.82 -17.24 19.17
C GLU A 78 -12.76 -18.72 18.75
N GLU A 79 -13.92 -19.40 18.78
CA GLU A 79 -14.04 -20.79 18.29
C GLU A 79 -13.73 -20.88 16.79
N ASN A 80 -14.07 -19.84 16.04
CA ASN A 80 -13.76 -19.67 14.62
C ASN A 80 -12.81 -18.50 14.44
N PHE A 81 -11.57 -18.79 14.06
CA PHE A 81 -10.54 -17.77 13.82
C PHE A 81 -10.96 -16.64 12.85
N VAL A 82 -11.91 -16.92 11.93
CA VAL A 82 -12.42 -15.92 10.98
C VAL A 82 -13.19 -14.83 11.71
N ASP A 83 -13.92 -15.15 12.77
CA ASP A 83 -14.70 -14.19 13.56
C ASP A 83 -13.76 -13.26 14.34
N GLY A 84 -12.66 -13.80 14.88
CA GLY A 84 -11.62 -13.02 15.50
C GLY A 84 -10.98 -11.96 14.57
N LEU A 85 -10.91 -12.25 13.26
CA LEU A 85 -10.35 -11.33 12.27
C LEU A 85 -11.35 -10.26 11.79
N LEU A 86 -12.65 -10.50 11.88
CA LEU A 86 -13.69 -9.68 11.29
C LEU A 86 -14.50 -8.87 12.31
N GLU A 87 -14.79 -9.43 13.50
CA GLU A 87 -15.78 -8.87 14.42
C GLU A 87 -15.19 -7.88 15.44
N HIS A 88 -13.89 -7.99 15.74
CA HIS A 88 -13.21 -7.12 16.72
C HIS A 88 -12.55 -5.90 16.04
N LYS A 89 -12.02 -4.98 16.86
CA LYS A 89 -11.20 -3.86 16.36
C LYS A 89 -9.86 -3.79 17.12
N PRO A 90 -8.75 -3.58 16.42
CA PRO A 90 -8.61 -3.48 14.97
C PRO A 90 -8.99 -4.79 14.26
N ASN A 91 -9.48 -4.68 13.04
CA ASN A 91 -9.85 -5.84 12.22
C ASN A 91 -9.09 -5.89 10.89
N LEU A 92 -9.51 -6.79 10.03
CA LEU A 92 -8.86 -7.01 8.74
C LEU A 92 -8.86 -5.79 7.82
N LEU A 93 -9.87 -4.89 7.93
CA LEU A 93 -9.92 -3.65 7.16
C LEU A 93 -8.81 -2.67 7.57
N ASP A 94 -8.59 -2.56 8.89
CA ASP A 94 -7.60 -1.65 9.45
C ASP A 94 -6.17 -2.06 9.04
N LEU A 95 -5.91 -3.36 8.90
CA LEU A 95 -4.60 -3.90 8.50
C LEU A 95 -4.16 -3.41 7.11
N ALA A 96 -5.06 -3.37 6.14
CA ALA A 96 -4.77 -2.97 4.76
C ALA A 96 -5.34 -1.59 4.40
N ASN A 97 -5.93 -0.87 5.36
CA ASN A 97 -6.66 0.37 5.11
C ASN A 97 -7.63 0.21 3.93
N ALA A 98 -8.40 -0.87 3.95
CA ALA A 98 -9.35 -1.27 2.91
C ALA A 98 -10.79 -0.87 3.27
N GLN A 99 -11.67 -0.78 2.28
CA GLN A 99 -13.09 -0.50 2.53
C GLN A 99 -13.94 -1.77 2.59
N GLY A 100 -13.42 -2.89 2.11
CA GLY A 100 -14.02 -4.21 2.19
C GLY A 100 -12.97 -5.29 2.32
N ALA A 101 -13.31 -6.39 3.01
CA ALA A 101 -12.49 -7.59 3.09
C ALA A 101 -13.35 -8.84 3.11
N ALA A 102 -12.79 -9.94 2.62
CA ALA A 102 -13.41 -11.24 2.66
C ALA A 102 -12.40 -12.33 3.04
N ILE A 103 -12.82 -13.29 3.85
CA ILE A 103 -12.09 -14.52 4.11
C ILE A 103 -12.89 -15.65 3.49
N CYS A 104 -12.33 -16.26 2.46
CA CYS A 104 -12.96 -17.39 1.74
C CYS A 104 -12.27 -18.69 2.13
N CYS A 105 -13.02 -19.60 2.74
CA CYS A 105 -12.61 -20.94 3.15
C CYS A 105 -13.40 -21.98 2.36
N GLY A 106 -12.77 -22.61 1.40
CA GLY A 106 -13.47 -23.53 0.49
C GLY A 106 -14.52 -22.80 -0.37
N ASN A 107 -15.80 -23.07 -0.12
CA ASN A 107 -16.93 -22.44 -0.83
C ASN A 107 -17.69 -21.42 0.04
N THR A 108 -17.21 -21.16 1.24
CA THR A 108 -17.85 -20.20 2.16
C THR A 108 -16.98 -18.97 2.29
N CYS A 109 -17.56 -17.79 2.07
CA CYS A 109 -16.90 -16.51 2.29
C CYS A 109 -17.62 -15.74 3.40
N LYS A 110 -16.85 -15.28 4.41
CA LYS A 110 -17.29 -14.27 5.37
C LYS A 110 -16.73 -12.92 4.95
N THR A 111 -17.55 -11.89 5.06
CA THR A 111 -17.23 -10.55 4.53
C THR A 111 -17.40 -9.47 5.58
N ILE A 112 -16.65 -8.37 5.43
CA ILE A 112 -16.79 -7.16 6.24
C ILE A 112 -16.63 -5.93 5.35
N GLY A 113 -17.41 -4.88 5.60
CA GLY A 113 -17.35 -3.64 4.83
C GLY A 113 -18.00 -3.76 3.44
N LYS A 114 -17.46 -3.03 2.48
CA LYS A 114 -17.97 -3.00 1.09
C LYS A 114 -17.31 -4.11 0.27
N THR A 115 -18.07 -5.14 -0.05
CA THR A 115 -17.57 -6.31 -0.80
C THR A 115 -18.48 -6.69 -1.97
N PRO A 116 -17.98 -7.39 -2.97
CA PRO A 116 -18.81 -8.09 -3.95
C PRO A 116 -19.77 -9.09 -3.27
N ALA A 117 -20.80 -9.53 -3.99
CA ALA A 117 -21.67 -10.61 -3.54
C ALA A 117 -20.90 -11.93 -3.36
N VAL A 118 -21.39 -12.83 -2.49
CA VAL A 118 -20.70 -14.08 -2.17
C VAL A 118 -20.51 -14.96 -3.41
N GLU A 119 -21.47 -14.95 -4.32
CA GLU A 119 -21.39 -15.66 -5.59
C GLU A 119 -20.23 -15.14 -6.45
N ASP A 120 -20.07 -13.82 -6.57
CA ASP A 120 -18.99 -13.20 -7.32
C ASP A 120 -17.63 -13.44 -6.66
N LEU A 121 -17.57 -13.47 -5.33
CA LEU A 121 -16.36 -13.83 -4.58
C LEU A 121 -15.92 -15.26 -4.87
N ASN A 122 -16.85 -16.21 -4.94
CA ASN A 122 -16.53 -17.60 -5.26
C ASN A 122 -15.95 -17.74 -6.68
N PHE A 123 -16.52 -17.04 -7.67
CA PHE A 123 -15.98 -17.01 -9.03
C PHE A 123 -14.59 -16.33 -9.07
N LEU A 124 -14.42 -15.22 -8.38
CA LEU A 124 -13.14 -14.52 -8.29
C LEU A 124 -12.05 -15.41 -7.67
N VAL A 125 -12.35 -16.10 -6.56
CA VAL A 125 -11.41 -17.03 -5.92
C VAL A 125 -11.06 -18.19 -6.85
N GLN A 126 -12.02 -18.71 -7.60
CA GLN A 126 -11.76 -19.77 -8.57
C GLN A 126 -10.88 -19.27 -9.71
N TRP A 127 -11.11 -18.04 -10.20
CA TRP A 127 -10.26 -17.41 -11.20
C TRP A 127 -8.83 -17.19 -10.68
N LEU A 128 -8.67 -16.67 -9.45
CA LEU A 128 -7.36 -16.49 -8.81
C LEU A 128 -6.59 -17.81 -8.75
N LYS A 129 -7.23 -18.90 -8.33
CA LYS A 129 -6.60 -20.24 -8.26
C LYS A 129 -6.04 -20.72 -9.60
N ASN A 130 -6.71 -20.38 -10.70
CA ASN A 130 -6.37 -20.89 -12.03
C ASN A 130 -5.35 -20.00 -12.74
N ASN A 131 -5.29 -18.70 -12.41
CA ASN A 131 -4.54 -17.72 -13.18
C ASN A 131 -3.38 -17.07 -12.40
N VAL A 132 -3.39 -17.18 -11.05
CA VAL A 132 -2.38 -16.54 -10.19
C VAL A 132 -1.55 -17.61 -9.49
N GLN A 133 -0.23 -17.57 -9.68
CA GLN A 133 0.73 -18.48 -9.02
C GLN A 133 1.54 -17.78 -7.93
N GLU A 134 1.35 -16.47 -7.76
CA GLU A 134 2.08 -15.64 -6.83
C GLU A 134 1.56 -15.83 -5.40
N GLU A 135 2.45 -15.67 -4.40
CA GLU A 135 2.09 -15.71 -2.98
C GLU A 135 1.23 -14.51 -2.57
N VAL A 136 1.34 -13.40 -3.29
CA VAL A 136 0.54 -12.18 -3.07
C VAL A 136 0.15 -11.62 -4.42
N PHE A 137 -1.14 -11.52 -4.68
CA PHE A 137 -1.67 -10.87 -5.87
C PHE A 137 -2.27 -9.52 -5.52
N TYR A 138 -1.96 -8.49 -6.29
CA TYR A 138 -2.56 -7.17 -6.15
C TYR A 138 -2.76 -6.48 -7.49
N THR A 139 -3.80 -5.67 -7.56
CA THR A 139 -4.09 -4.81 -8.71
C THR A 139 -4.92 -3.60 -8.26
N ASP A 140 -4.76 -2.49 -8.92
CA ASP A 140 -5.59 -1.29 -8.78
C ASP A 140 -6.72 -1.22 -9.83
N SER A 141 -6.68 -2.10 -10.82
CA SER A 141 -7.58 -2.15 -11.98
C SER A 141 -8.03 -3.58 -12.26
N LEU A 142 -8.83 -4.17 -11.35
CA LEU A 142 -9.25 -5.56 -11.42
C LEU A 142 -9.98 -5.89 -12.73
N THR A 143 -10.79 -4.97 -13.25
CA THR A 143 -11.55 -5.15 -14.50
C THR A 143 -10.68 -5.36 -15.74
N GLN A 144 -9.44 -4.85 -15.74
CA GLN A 144 -8.52 -5.05 -16.86
C GLN A 144 -7.97 -6.49 -16.91
N ILE A 145 -7.90 -7.15 -15.75
CA ILE A 145 -7.32 -8.49 -15.62
C ILE A 145 -8.42 -9.56 -15.55
N TYR A 146 -9.53 -9.23 -14.89
CA TYR A 146 -10.71 -10.07 -14.71
C TYR A 146 -11.96 -9.30 -15.17
N PRO A 147 -12.39 -9.43 -16.44
CA PRO A 147 -13.47 -8.65 -17.03
C PRO A 147 -14.82 -8.81 -16.33
N ASP A 148 -15.10 -9.97 -15.71
CA ASP A 148 -16.32 -10.20 -14.93
C ASP A 148 -16.45 -9.28 -13.72
N ALA A 149 -15.35 -8.66 -13.27
CA ALA A 149 -15.37 -7.67 -12.20
C ALA A 149 -16.11 -6.37 -12.56
N GLU A 150 -16.44 -6.13 -13.82
CA GLU A 150 -17.22 -4.96 -14.24
C GLU A 150 -18.55 -4.85 -13.48
N ARG A 151 -19.15 -5.98 -13.09
CA ARG A 151 -20.40 -6.03 -12.34
C ARG A 151 -20.30 -5.44 -10.93
N PHE A 152 -19.12 -5.48 -10.33
CA PHE A 152 -18.89 -5.03 -8.94
C PHE A 152 -17.72 -4.05 -8.79
N LYS A 153 -17.27 -3.41 -9.87
CA LYS A 153 -16.17 -2.43 -9.82
C LYS A 153 -16.39 -1.30 -8.83
N HIS A 154 -17.64 -0.91 -8.61
CA HIS A 154 -18.03 0.15 -7.66
C HIS A 154 -17.69 -0.18 -6.19
N VAL A 155 -17.40 -1.44 -5.86
CA VAL A 155 -16.95 -1.89 -4.53
C VAL A 155 -15.56 -2.51 -4.56
N ALA A 156 -15.09 -2.97 -5.72
CA ALA A 156 -13.84 -3.71 -5.85
C ALA A 156 -13.12 -3.41 -7.18
N SER A 157 -12.69 -2.17 -7.39
CA SER A 157 -11.79 -1.79 -8.48
C SER A 157 -10.36 -2.25 -8.17
N GLY A 158 -9.89 -2.03 -6.93
CA GLY A 158 -8.62 -2.55 -6.43
C GLY A 158 -8.80 -3.83 -5.62
N LEU A 159 -7.90 -4.78 -5.81
CA LEU A 159 -7.85 -6.06 -5.10
C LEU A 159 -6.45 -6.34 -4.56
N LEU A 160 -6.38 -6.75 -3.29
CA LEU A 160 -5.25 -7.46 -2.71
C LEU A 160 -5.73 -8.85 -2.30
N ALA A 161 -5.07 -9.90 -2.77
CA ALA A 161 -5.43 -11.29 -2.48
C ALA A 161 -4.21 -12.06 -1.97
N ILE A 162 -4.38 -12.73 -0.83
CA ILE A 162 -3.35 -13.57 -0.21
C ILE A 162 -3.92 -14.97 -0.03
N PRO A 163 -3.34 -16.00 -0.67
CA PRO A 163 -3.69 -17.38 -0.43
C PRO A 163 -3.17 -17.83 0.95
N ILE A 164 -4.04 -18.28 1.83
CA ILE A 164 -3.66 -18.93 3.11
C ILE A 164 -3.34 -20.41 2.86
N SER A 165 -4.05 -21.01 1.92
CA SER A 165 -3.85 -22.40 1.50
C SER A 165 -4.37 -22.59 0.07
N LYS A 166 -4.27 -23.83 -0.47
CA LYS A 166 -4.79 -24.14 -1.82
C LYS A 166 -6.27 -23.81 -2.03
N ARG A 167 -7.06 -23.64 -0.96
CA ARG A 167 -8.52 -23.39 -1.04
C ARG A 167 -8.98 -22.16 -0.26
N ASN A 168 -8.09 -21.50 0.46
CA ASN A 168 -8.45 -20.41 1.38
C ASN A 168 -7.72 -19.14 0.98
N TYR A 169 -8.46 -18.04 0.93
CA TYR A 169 -7.95 -16.72 0.53
C TYR A 169 -8.41 -15.65 1.51
N VAL A 170 -7.55 -14.68 1.74
CA VAL A 170 -7.92 -13.38 2.31
C VAL A 170 -7.89 -12.37 1.18
N LEU A 171 -8.97 -11.62 1.06
CA LEU A 171 -9.18 -10.64 0.01
C LEU A 171 -9.47 -9.28 0.64
N TRP A 172 -8.85 -8.22 0.10
CA TRP A 172 -9.17 -6.84 0.46
C TRP A 172 -9.56 -6.08 -0.79
N PHE A 173 -10.57 -5.24 -0.63
CA PHE A 173 -11.17 -4.49 -1.73
C PHE A 173 -11.08 -3.01 -1.49
N ARG A 174 -10.80 -2.27 -2.58
CA ARG A 174 -10.94 -0.82 -2.66
C ARG A 174 -11.87 -0.49 -3.80
N PRO A 175 -12.86 0.38 -3.60
CA PRO A 175 -13.69 0.92 -4.68
C PRO A 175 -12.87 1.83 -5.60
N GLU A 176 -13.48 2.21 -6.71
CA GLU A 176 -12.96 3.19 -7.67
C GLU A 176 -12.88 4.59 -7.05
#